data_42a082b73633addda55a31d8531f2864
#
_entry.id   42a082b73633addda55a31d8531f2864
#
_cell.length_a   1.000
_cell.length_b   1.000
_cell.length_c   1.000
_cell.angle_alpha   90.00
_cell.angle_beta   90.00
_cell.angle_gamma   90.00
#
_symmetry.space_group_name_H-M   'P 1'
#
loop_
_entity.id
_entity.type
_entity.pdbx_description
1 polymer ?
#
loop_
_entity_poly.entity_id
_entity_poly.type
_entity_poly.pdbx_seq_one_letter_code
_entity_poly.pdbx_strand_id
1 'polypeptide(L)'
;MKITVILSVIWVLCSVISVSGQELLPAFPGAEGHGKYVTGGRGGRVIAVTNLNDSGLGSLRAAIDATGLRIVVFRVSGTIQLKSNISIKNDNITIAGQTAPGDGICLRDYPVTVDANNVIIRFMRFRMGDEANQEGDALGGRFKKNIIIDHCSMSWSTDECVSFYQNETFTLQWCIISESLRNSIHEKGAHGYGGIFGGKNASFHHNLLAHHDSRNPRLGESAGDIFALTDAVDLRNNVIYNWVGNSCYGGEGMNVNIVNCYYKPGPGTTKTSRIISIDKNTESGNAVSNTWGKFYINGNVLAGSEVATNDNWMYGVYNQFNSKYINVSQTDKNAMRLWIPINFGEVTTNSAEIAYTKVLDYAGASLTRDAVDLRIVHDVSTGTATFMDGGNGSTKGIIDTQSAVGGWPMLKSAEAPTDTDSDGISDNWETANGLNKTNNNDAQLKTVDGVYPNIEVYLNSLVSAIIENQNPNQITGSSFEYKTKENPLKVFFNYNTEKLNISHIRKIEKIQLYSIPGTLLYEVKANNIEMQLHIPPLHKGMYIVRIQDDEKRYYSEKLVY
;
A
#
# COMPACT_ATOMS: atom_id res chain seq x y z
N MET A 1 5.28 -1.11 -85.77
CA MET A 1 4.88 -1.95 -84.63
C MET A 1 5.24 -1.17 -83.35
N LYS A 2 4.28 -0.46 -82.76
CA LYS A 2 4.51 0.32 -81.52
C LYS A 2 4.04 -0.52 -80.35
N ILE A 3 4.96 -0.85 -79.45
CA ILE A 3 4.67 -1.56 -78.20
C ILE A 3 4.34 -0.49 -77.14
N THR A 4 3.12 -0.48 -76.64
CA THR A 4 2.66 0.37 -75.56
C THR A 4 2.86 -0.41 -74.22
N VAL A 5 3.74 0.07 -73.35
CA VAL A 5 3.93 -0.46 -72.02
C VAL A 5 2.96 0.22 -71.07
N ILE A 6 2.01 -0.57 -70.49
CA ILE A 6 1.11 -0.10 -69.44
C ILE A 6 1.77 -0.35 -68.09
N LEU A 7 2.13 0.75 -67.39
CA LEU A 7 2.56 0.71 -65.99
C LEU A 7 1.32 0.69 -65.08
N SER A 8 1.07 -0.46 -64.42
CA SER A 8 0.07 -0.55 -63.38
C SER A 8 0.69 -0.14 -62.04
N VAL A 9 0.28 1.01 -61.49
CA VAL A 9 0.65 1.45 -60.16
C VAL A 9 -0.28 0.77 -59.15
N ILE A 10 0.26 -0.18 -58.35
CA ILE A 10 -0.46 -0.80 -57.24
C ILE A 10 -0.30 0.14 -56.03
N TRP A 11 -1.39 0.79 -55.62
CA TRP A 11 -1.48 1.49 -54.33
C TRP A 11 -1.70 0.45 -53.22
N VAL A 12 -0.68 0.19 -52.41
CA VAL A 12 -0.83 -0.56 -51.15
C VAL A 12 -1.32 0.42 -50.08
N LEU A 13 -2.61 0.35 -49.75
CA LEU A 13 -3.15 0.99 -48.57
C LEU A 13 -2.60 0.26 -47.33
N CYS A 14 -1.58 0.78 -46.71
CA CYS A 14 -1.22 0.43 -45.32
C CYS A 14 -2.27 1.03 -44.38
N SER A 15 -3.28 0.24 -44.03
CA SER A 15 -4.14 0.55 -42.90
C SER A 15 -3.28 0.42 -41.61
N VAL A 16 -2.91 1.54 -41.05
CA VAL A 16 -2.35 1.61 -39.70
C VAL A 16 -3.47 1.23 -38.75
N ILE A 17 -3.50 -0.04 -38.32
CA ILE A 17 -4.33 -0.45 -37.20
C ILE A 17 -3.67 0.19 -35.97
N SER A 18 -4.19 1.33 -35.53
CA SER A 18 -3.90 1.86 -34.20
C SER A 18 -4.50 0.85 -33.18
N VAL A 19 -3.67 -0.03 -32.68
CA VAL A 19 -4.00 -0.79 -31.46
C VAL A 19 -3.97 0.26 -30.34
N SER A 20 -5.13 0.85 -30.06
CA SER A 20 -5.30 1.58 -28.80
C SER A 20 -5.14 0.54 -27.69
N GLY A 21 -3.99 0.57 -27.00
CA GLY A 21 -3.84 -0.20 -25.77
C GLY A 21 -5.00 0.20 -24.86
N GLN A 22 -5.86 -0.75 -24.48
CA GLN A 22 -6.93 -0.49 -23.54
C GLN A 22 -6.28 -0.04 -22.24
N GLU A 23 -6.51 1.19 -21.85
CA GLU A 23 -5.96 1.74 -20.60
C GLU A 23 -6.47 0.90 -19.44
N LEU A 24 -5.53 0.38 -18.60
CA LEU A 24 -5.89 -0.48 -17.48
C LEU A 24 -6.71 0.32 -16.46
N LEU A 25 -7.91 -0.14 -16.17
CA LEU A 25 -8.80 0.49 -15.21
C LEU A 25 -8.35 0.17 -13.77
N PRO A 26 -8.11 1.16 -12.90
CA PRO A 26 -7.80 0.91 -11.50
C PRO A 26 -8.85 0.04 -10.79
N ALA A 27 -8.46 -0.62 -9.71
CA ALA A 27 -9.36 -1.43 -8.88
C ALA A 27 -10.56 -0.62 -8.39
N PHE A 28 -10.30 0.62 -7.98
CA PHE A 28 -11.27 1.64 -7.58
C PHE A 28 -10.56 3.01 -7.59
N PRO A 29 -11.26 4.14 -7.56
CA PRO A 29 -10.67 5.45 -7.34
C PRO A 29 -9.88 5.46 -6.01
N GLY A 30 -8.62 5.90 -6.05
CA GLY A 30 -7.74 5.84 -4.89
C GLY A 30 -6.92 4.56 -4.74
N ALA A 31 -7.09 3.56 -5.61
CA ALA A 31 -6.19 2.41 -5.67
C ALA A 31 -4.82 2.83 -6.21
N GLU A 32 -3.76 2.55 -5.47
CA GLU A 32 -2.38 2.89 -5.80
C GLU A 32 -1.44 1.69 -5.62
N GLY A 33 -0.18 1.87 -6.00
CA GLY A 33 0.83 0.84 -5.86
C GLY A 33 0.73 -0.28 -6.90
N HIS A 34 1.47 -1.35 -6.67
CA HIS A 34 1.55 -2.45 -7.63
C HIS A 34 0.22 -3.20 -7.83
N GLY A 35 -0.65 -3.23 -6.79
CA GLY A 35 -2.00 -3.81 -6.87
C GLY A 35 -3.06 -2.89 -7.49
N LYS A 36 -2.70 -1.72 -8.00
CA LYS A 36 -3.62 -0.69 -8.51
C LYS A 36 -4.65 -1.22 -9.52
N TYR A 37 -4.27 -2.17 -10.34
CA TYR A 37 -5.10 -2.67 -11.44
C TYR A 37 -5.77 -4.03 -11.18
N VAL A 38 -5.82 -4.44 -9.92
CA VAL A 38 -6.55 -5.64 -9.49
C VAL A 38 -8.03 -5.48 -9.81
N THR A 39 -8.63 -6.50 -10.40
CA THR A 39 -10.04 -6.44 -10.83
C THR A 39 -11.01 -7.06 -9.81
N GLY A 40 -10.51 -7.91 -8.92
CA GLY A 40 -11.36 -8.58 -7.94
C GLY A 40 -12.54 -9.31 -8.58
N GLY A 41 -13.74 -9.04 -8.07
CA GLY A 41 -14.99 -9.60 -8.55
C GLY A 41 -15.65 -8.82 -9.68
N ARG A 42 -14.98 -7.87 -10.33
CA ARG A 42 -15.55 -7.00 -11.39
C ARG A 42 -16.25 -7.79 -12.48
N GLY A 43 -17.48 -7.39 -12.79
CA GLY A 43 -18.32 -8.09 -13.78
C GLY A 43 -18.96 -9.39 -13.27
N GLY A 44 -18.76 -9.70 -11.99
CA GLY A 44 -19.33 -10.89 -11.37
C GLY A 44 -20.67 -10.65 -10.68
N ARG A 45 -21.26 -11.73 -10.17
CA ARG A 45 -22.51 -11.65 -9.41
C ARG A 45 -22.29 -10.97 -8.06
N VAL A 46 -23.31 -10.28 -7.60
CA VAL A 46 -23.34 -9.74 -6.24
C VAL A 46 -23.85 -10.80 -5.26
N ILE A 47 -23.22 -10.92 -4.10
CA ILE A 47 -23.63 -11.82 -3.02
C ILE A 47 -23.77 -11.01 -1.74
N ALA A 48 -25.00 -10.94 -1.22
CA ALA A 48 -25.29 -10.21 0.00
C ALA A 48 -25.06 -11.07 1.26
N VAL A 49 -24.29 -10.54 2.19
CA VAL A 49 -24.18 -11.07 3.56
C VAL A 49 -25.34 -10.50 4.37
N THR A 50 -26.24 -11.37 4.83
CA THR A 50 -27.51 -10.99 5.47
C THR A 50 -27.62 -11.35 6.96
N ASN A 51 -26.59 -12.01 7.51
CA ASN A 51 -26.51 -12.34 8.93
C ASN A 51 -25.07 -12.40 9.41
N LEU A 52 -24.89 -12.41 10.73
CA LEU A 52 -23.58 -12.47 11.41
C LEU A 52 -23.19 -13.88 11.84
N ASN A 53 -23.83 -14.91 11.32
CA ASN A 53 -23.48 -16.29 11.61
C ASN A 53 -22.11 -16.64 11.01
N ASP A 54 -21.35 -17.51 11.69
CA ASP A 54 -20.07 -18.02 11.16
C ASP A 54 -20.23 -18.72 9.79
N SER A 55 -21.33 -19.47 9.62
CA SER A 55 -21.56 -20.29 8.43
C SER A 55 -23.04 -20.41 8.08
N GLY A 56 -23.34 -21.02 6.94
CA GLY A 56 -24.70 -21.22 6.46
C GLY A 56 -25.14 -20.13 5.47
N LEU A 57 -26.38 -20.24 5.02
CA LEU A 57 -26.94 -19.32 4.01
C LEU A 57 -26.92 -17.86 4.54
N GLY A 58 -26.48 -16.95 3.69
CA GLY A 58 -26.37 -15.53 4.00
C GLY A 58 -25.20 -15.14 4.89
N SER A 59 -24.33 -16.08 5.28
CA SER A 59 -23.09 -15.77 6.01
C SER A 59 -21.97 -15.29 5.10
N LEU A 60 -20.99 -14.57 5.66
CA LEU A 60 -19.78 -14.18 4.94
C LEU A 60 -19.01 -15.39 4.43
N ARG A 61 -18.89 -16.46 5.22
CA ARG A 61 -18.20 -17.70 4.80
C ARG A 61 -18.84 -18.30 3.55
N ALA A 62 -20.16 -18.38 3.49
CA ALA A 62 -20.85 -18.88 2.30
C ALA A 62 -20.59 -18.00 1.05
N ALA A 63 -20.49 -16.69 1.21
CA ALA A 63 -20.15 -15.78 0.12
C ALA A 63 -18.68 -15.93 -0.34
N ILE A 64 -17.75 -16.17 0.58
CA ILE A 64 -16.33 -16.42 0.29
C ILE A 64 -16.17 -17.79 -0.42
N ASP A 65 -16.85 -18.83 0.04
CA ASP A 65 -16.76 -20.19 -0.50
C ASP A 65 -17.40 -20.33 -1.87
N ALA A 66 -18.22 -19.37 -2.28
CA ALA A 66 -18.80 -19.34 -3.62
C ALA A 66 -17.72 -19.22 -4.70
N THR A 67 -17.95 -19.81 -5.87
CA THR A 67 -17.02 -19.81 -7.01
C THR A 67 -17.38 -18.77 -8.07
N GLY A 68 -16.43 -18.44 -8.95
CA GLY A 68 -16.58 -17.46 -10.04
C GLY A 68 -16.40 -16.01 -9.57
N LEU A 69 -16.48 -15.08 -10.54
CA LEU A 69 -16.39 -13.65 -10.26
C LEU A 69 -17.53 -13.23 -9.33
N ARG A 70 -17.21 -12.54 -8.23
CA ARG A 70 -18.22 -12.12 -7.25
C ARG A 70 -17.82 -10.91 -6.45
N ILE A 71 -18.81 -10.09 -6.16
CA ILE A 71 -18.73 -8.93 -5.28
C ILE A 71 -19.56 -9.24 -4.05
N VAL A 72 -18.93 -9.23 -2.88
CA VAL A 72 -19.58 -9.49 -1.59
C VAL A 72 -19.94 -8.14 -0.95
N VAL A 73 -21.22 -7.94 -0.71
CA VAL A 73 -21.77 -6.75 -0.05
C VAL A 73 -22.44 -7.13 1.26
N PHE A 74 -22.57 -6.21 2.19
CA PHE A 74 -23.14 -6.47 3.52
C PHE A 74 -24.46 -5.73 3.70
N ARG A 75 -25.48 -6.47 4.14
CA ARG A 75 -26.81 -5.95 4.55
C ARG A 75 -26.97 -5.96 6.07
N VAL A 76 -25.90 -6.27 6.78
CA VAL A 76 -25.82 -6.32 8.23
C VAL A 76 -24.53 -5.67 8.71
N SER A 77 -24.49 -5.22 9.94
CA SER A 77 -23.28 -4.75 10.63
C SER A 77 -23.15 -5.40 11.99
N GLY A 78 -21.93 -5.55 12.46
CA GLY A 78 -21.63 -6.16 13.73
C GLY A 78 -20.39 -7.07 13.69
N THR A 79 -20.21 -7.84 14.75
CA THR A 79 -19.08 -8.76 14.90
C THR A 79 -19.51 -10.19 14.56
N ILE A 80 -18.83 -10.78 13.57
CA ILE A 80 -18.95 -12.19 13.21
C ILE A 80 -17.98 -12.98 14.09
N GLN A 81 -18.50 -13.78 14.98
CA GLN A 81 -17.72 -14.70 15.80
C GLN A 81 -17.43 -15.97 15.01
N LEU A 82 -16.21 -16.08 14.51
CA LEU A 82 -15.77 -17.25 13.76
C LEU A 82 -15.64 -18.48 14.66
N LYS A 83 -15.89 -19.67 14.13
CA LYS A 83 -15.71 -20.97 14.78
C LYS A 83 -14.62 -21.81 14.13
N SER A 84 -14.05 -21.32 13.07
CA SER A 84 -12.90 -21.88 12.35
C SER A 84 -12.26 -20.83 11.46
N ASN A 85 -11.02 -21.07 11.03
CA ASN A 85 -10.30 -20.22 10.10
C ASN A 85 -11.14 -19.96 8.84
N ILE A 86 -11.06 -18.73 8.30
CA ILE A 86 -11.52 -18.44 6.97
C ILE A 86 -10.32 -18.50 6.01
N SER A 87 -10.45 -19.28 4.94
CA SER A 87 -9.51 -19.25 3.83
C SER A 87 -10.25 -18.84 2.55
N ILE A 88 -9.86 -17.72 1.98
CA ILE A 88 -10.38 -17.24 0.68
C ILE A 88 -9.66 -18.04 -0.40
N LYS A 89 -10.27 -19.14 -0.87
CA LYS A 89 -9.64 -20.10 -1.80
C LYS A 89 -10.02 -19.90 -3.26
N ASN A 90 -11.13 -19.22 -3.52
CA ASN A 90 -11.64 -19.03 -4.85
C ASN A 90 -11.27 -17.66 -5.39
N ASP A 91 -10.59 -17.63 -6.52
CA ASP A 91 -10.13 -16.42 -7.20
C ASP A 91 -11.28 -15.45 -7.55
N ASN A 92 -10.90 -14.20 -7.87
CA ASN A 92 -11.78 -13.18 -8.42
C ASN A 92 -12.90 -12.75 -7.47
N ILE A 93 -12.53 -12.22 -6.33
CA ILE A 93 -13.46 -11.74 -5.30
C ILE A 93 -13.19 -10.29 -4.92
N THR A 94 -14.26 -9.52 -4.74
CA THR A 94 -14.25 -8.23 -4.02
C THR A 94 -15.07 -8.35 -2.74
N ILE A 95 -14.50 -8.03 -1.59
CA ILE A 95 -15.21 -7.94 -0.31
C ILE A 95 -15.34 -6.46 0.04
N ALA A 96 -16.55 -5.93 -0.09
CA ALA A 96 -16.88 -4.52 0.03
C ALA A 96 -17.45 -4.18 1.42
N GLY A 97 -16.60 -4.15 2.46
CA GLY A 97 -17.00 -3.87 3.84
C GLY A 97 -17.66 -2.49 4.03
N GLN A 98 -17.40 -1.54 3.15
CA GLN A 98 -18.02 -0.20 3.17
C GLN A 98 -19.54 -0.22 2.94
N THR A 99 -20.11 -1.32 2.47
CA THR A 99 -21.56 -1.47 2.30
C THR A 99 -22.28 -1.84 3.58
N ALA A 100 -21.57 -2.27 4.62
CA ALA A 100 -22.16 -2.64 5.89
C ALA A 100 -22.78 -1.41 6.56
N PRO A 101 -24.08 -1.47 6.94
CA PRO A 101 -24.73 -0.35 7.59
C PRO A 101 -24.19 -0.12 9.01
N GLY A 102 -24.36 1.09 9.55
CA GLY A 102 -23.89 1.42 10.91
C GLY A 102 -22.35 1.38 11.05
N ASP A 103 -21.85 0.67 12.05
CA ASP A 103 -20.42 0.68 12.40
C ASP A 103 -19.55 -0.31 11.60
N GLY A 104 -20.12 -1.00 10.59
CA GLY A 104 -19.37 -1.92 9.73
C GLY A 104 -19.24 -3.35 10.27
N ILE A 105 -18.27 -4.11 9.77
CA ILE A 105 -18.08 -5.53 10.07
C ILE A 105 -16.74 -5.76 10.76
N CYS A 106 -16.74 -6.63 11.78
CA CYS A 106 -15.57 -7.18 12.45
C CYS A 106 -15.61 -8.71 12.44
N LEU A 107 -14.46 -9.33 12.16
CA LEU A 107 -14.25 -10.77 12.32
C LEU A 107 -13.40 -11.00 13.58
N ARG A 108 -13.76 -12.00 14.41
CA ARG A 108 -13.03 -12.33 15.64
C ARG A 108 -12.75 -13.83 15.77
N ASP A 109 -11.85 -14.16 16.65
CA ASP A 109 -11.52 -15.48 17.19
C ASP A 109 -10.58 -16.34 16.32
N TYR A 110 -10.66 -16.27 15.01
CA TYR A 110 -9.86 -17.12 14.13
C TYR A 110 -9.17 -16.33 13.03
N PRO A 111 -8.01 -16.83 12.54
CA PRO A 111 -7.30 -16.26 11.40
C PRO A 111 -8.12 -16.19 10.11
N VAL A 112 -7.79 -15.18 9.29
CA VAL A 112 -8.30 -15.08 7.92
C VAL A 112 -7.11 -15.12 6.95
N THR A 113 -7.16 -16.05 5.98
CA THR A 113 -6.08 -16.24 4.99
C THR A 113 -6.57 -15.97 3.58
N VAL A 114 -5.85 -15.13 2.86
CA VAL A 114 -6.02 -14.94 1.41
C VAL A 114 -5.21 -16.01 0.68
N ASP A 115 -5.91 -17.04 0.21
CA ASP A 115 -5.35 -18.17 -0.52
C ASP A 115 -5.86 -18.22 -1.97
N ALA A 116 -6.14 -17.05 -2.54
CA ALA A 116 -6.67 -16.85 -3.88
C ALA A 116 -5.97 -15.69 -4.59
N ASN A 117 -6.07 -15.68 -5.90
CA ASN A 117 -5.61 -14.61 -6.76
C ASN A 117 -6.74 -13.63 -7.10
N ASN A 118 -6.38 -12.42 -7.47
CA ASN A 118 -7.29 -11.37 -7.89
C ASN A 118 -8.34 -11.05 -6.81
N VAL A 119 -7.86 -10.53 -5.69
CA VAL A 119 -8.65 -10.27 -4.47
C VAL A 119 -8.61 -8.79 -4.10
N ILE A 120 -9.77 -8.23 -3.85
CA ILE A 120 -9.96 -6.88 -3.28
C ILE A 120 -10.67 -7.01 -1.94
N ILE A 121 -10.11 -6.45 -0.86
CA ILE A 121 -10.75 -6.39 0.46
C ILE A 121 -10.71 -4.94 0.93
N ARG A 122 -11.87 -4.37 1.29
CA ARG A 122 -11.99 -2.98 1.71
C ARG A 122 -12.85 -2.81 2.94
N PHE A 123 -12.44 -1.90 3.86
CA PHE A 123 -13.19 -1.44 5.04
C PHE A 123 -13.66 -2.56 5.98
N MET A 124 -12.82 -3.59 6.17
CA MET A 124 -13.07 -4.71 7.09
C MET A 124 -12.23 -4.58 8.36
N ARG A 125 -12.70 -5.19 9.45
CA ARG A 125 -11.91 -5.36 10.68
C ARG A 125 -11.63 -6.84 10.93
N PHE A 126 -10.38 -7.15 11.25
CA PHE A 126 -9.89 -8.46 11.60
C PHE A 126 -9.26 -8.38 13.00
N ARG A 127 -10.02 -8.69 14.04
CA ARG A 127 -9.60 -8.60 15.44
C ARG A 127 -9.66 -9.97 16.07
N MET A 128 -8.57 -10.73 15.89
CA MET A 128 -8.53 -12.14 16.26
C MET A 128 -8.80 -12.38 17.75
N GLY A 129 -7.94 -11.88 18.63
CA GLY A 129 -8.00 -12.14 20.06
C GLY A 129 -7.53 -13.55 20.47
N ASP A 130 -7.50 -13.82 21.76
CA ASP A 130 -6.99 -15.07 22.36
C ASP A 130 -8.07 -15.99 22.94
N GLU A 131 -9.34 -15.56 22.96
CA GLU A 131 -10.43 -16.34 23.61
C GLU A 131 -10.67 -17.71 22.97
N ALA A 132 -10.46 -17.83 21.65
CA ALA A 132 -10.61 -19.11 20.96
C ALA A 132 -9.39 -20.02 21.10
N ASN A 133 -8.34 -19.58 21.78
CA ASN A 133 -7.08 -20.30 21.94
C ASN A 133 -6.50 -20.77 20.59
N GLN A 134 -6.50 -19.86 19.61
CA GLN A 134 -5.96 -20.10 18.27
C GLN A 134 -4.70 -19.27 18.06
N GLU A 135 -3.66 -19.92 17.57
CA GLU A 135 -2.42 -19.27 17.14
C GLU A 135 -2.54 -18.85 15.68
N GLY A 136 -2.10 -17.63 15.36
CA GLY A 136 -2.03 -17.17 13.98
C GLY A 136 -2.09 -15.66 13.76
N ASP A 137 -2.05 -15.31 12.47
CA ASP A 137 -2.16 -13.96 11.97
C ASP A 137 -3.62 -13.51 11.89
N ALA A 138 -3.89 -12.24 12.18
CA ALA A 138 -5.25 -11.74 12.02
C ALA A 138 -5.69 -11.74 10.55
N LEU A 139 -4.77 -11.34 9.64
CA LEU A 139 -4.97 -11.42 8.19
C LEU A 139 -3.62 -11.71 7.50
N GLY A 140 -3.58 -12.74 6.66
CA GLY A 140 -2.36 -13.10 5.94
C GLY A 140 -2.60 -13.76 4.60
N GLY A 141 -1.52 -13.96 3.82
CA GLY A 141 -1.57 -14.68 2.55
C GLY A 141 -0.20 -14.77 1.89
N ARG A 142 0.08 -15.91 1.23
CA ARG A 142 1.35 -16.19 0.56
C ARG A 142 1.13 -16.88 -0.79
N PHE A 143 2.12 -16.75 -1.69
CA PHE A 143 2.16 -17.44 -2.99
C PHE A 143 1.00 -17.12 -3.93
N LYS A 144 0.42 -15.92 -3.79
CA LYS A 144 -0.70 -15.44 -4.59
C LYS A 144 -0.33 -14.17 -5.34
N LYS A 145 -1.20 -13.73 -6.24
CA LYS A 145 -0.96 -12.54 -7.06
C LYS A 145 -2.23 -11.71 -7.26
N ASN A 146 -2.01 -10.44 -7.59
CA ASN A 146 -3.07 -9.48 -7.84
C ASN A 146 -3.98 -9.30 -6.62
N ILE A 147 -3.46 -8.73 -5.56
CA ILE A 147 -4.19 -8.51 -4.30
C ILE A 147 -4.08 -7.04 -3.91
N ILE A 148 -5.20 -6.45 -3.52
CA ILE A 148 -5.24 -5.14 -2.86
C ILE A 148 -6.11 -5.17 -1.62
N ILE A 149 -5.52 -4.75 -0.48
CA ILE A 149 -6.18 -4.59 0.82
C ILE A 149 -6.20 -3.10 1.13
N ASP A 150 -7.39 -2.56 1.36
CA ASP A 150 -7.61 -1.12 1.46
C ASP A 150 -8.48 -0.76 2.66
N HIS A 151 -8.06 0.22 3.47
CA HIS A 151 -8.82 0.72 4.62
C HIS A 151 -9.32 -0.38 5.57
N CYS A 152 -8.47 -1.34 5.90
CA CYS A 152 -8.79 -2.39 6.86
C CYS A 152 -8.09 -2.14 8.21
N SER A 153 -8.68 -2.66 9.29
CA SER A 153 -8.06 -2.64 10.63
C SER A 153 -7.77 -4.06 11.09
N MET A 154 -6.51 -4.36 11.40
CA MET A 154 -6.06 -5.67 11.88
C MET A 154 -5.45 -5.53 13.27
N SER A 155 -5.89 -6.37 14.23
CA SER A 155 -5.45 -6.27 15.62
C SER A 155 -5.55 -7.61 16.34
N TRP A 156 -4.85 -7.68 17.48
CA TRP A 156 -5.01 -8.74 18.49
C TRP A 156 -4.69 -10.14 17.97
N SER A 157 -3.76 -10.22 17.03
CA SER A 157 -3.19 -11.50 16.60
C SER A 157 -2.35 -12.10 17.70
N THR A 158 -2.23 -13.41 17.69
CA THR A 158 -1.35 -14.14 18.59
C THR A 158 0.02 -14.45 17.98
N ASP A 159 0.18 -14.15 16.69
CA ASP A 159 1.45 -14.11 15.95
C ASP A 159 1.59 -12.74 15.28
N GLU A 160 1.54 -12.57 13.95
CA GLU A 160 1.52 -11.27 13.30
C GLU A 160 0.10 -10.72 13.10
N CYS A 161 -0.06 -9.41 13.19
CA CYS A 161 -1.35 -8.82 12.78
C CYS A 161 -1.59 -8.95 11.28
N VAL A 162 -0.52 -8.79 10.46
CA VAL A 162 -0.63 -8.86 8.99
C VAL A 162 0.62 -9.47 8.38
N SER A 163 0.47 -10.55 7.61
CA SER A 163 1.59 -11.15 6.89
C SER A 163 1.27 -11.36 5.42
N PHE A 164 1.86 -10.53 4.56
CA PHE A 164 1.84 -10.70 3.12
C PHE A 164 3.26 -10.66 2.57
N TYR A 165 3.76 -11.81 2.20
CA TYR A 165 5.07 -12.00 1.59
C TYR A 165 5.03 -13.17 0.60
N GLN A 166 6.03 -13.28 -0.28
CA GLN A 166 6.01 -14.28 -1.36
C GLN A 166 4.80 -14.16 -2.32
N ASN A 167 4.16 -12.99 -2.35
CA ASN A 167 3.09 -12.66 -3.30
C ASN A 167 3.66 -11.86 -4.48
N GLU A 168 2.92 -11.78 -5.58
CA GLU A 168 3.25 -10.97 -6.75
C GLU A 168 2.13 -9.97 -7.04
N THR A 169 2.50 -8.70 -7.30
CA THR A 169 1.52 -7.64 -7.59
C THR A 169 0.55 -7.41 -6.43
N PHE A 170 1.08 -6.84 -5.37
CA PHE A 170 0.37 -6.68 -4.09
C PHE A 170 0.33 -5.21 -3.65
N THR A 171 -0.77 -4.79 -3.04
CA THR A 171 -0.86 -3.52 -2.30
C THR A 171 -1.61 -3.69 -0.98
N LEU A 172 -1.03 -3.15 0.10
CA LEU A 172 -1.67 -2.89 1.38
C LEU A 172 -1.64 -1.39 1.63
N GLN A 173 -2.80 -0.74 1.62
CA GLN A 173 -2.88 0.72 1.73
C GLN A 173 -3.90 1.17 2.76
N TRP A 174 -3.61 2.29 3.42
CA TRP A 174 -4.51 2.97 4.35
C TRP A 174 -5.08 2.07 5.44
N CYS A 175 -4.29 1.12 5.94
CA CYS A 175 -4.70 0.17 6.98
C CYS A 175 -4.19 0.60 8.37
N ILE A 176 -4.91 0.18 9.43
CA ILE A 176 -4.42 0.19 10.81
C ILE A 176 -4.02 -1.23 11.18
N ILE A 177 -2.78 -1.39 11.64
CA ILE A 177 -2.19 -2.64 12.12
C ILE A 177 -1.75 -2.37 13.55
N SER A 178 -2.41 -2.98 14.54
CA SER A 178 -2.18 -2.55 15.92
C SER A 178 -2.34 -3.65 16.95
N GLU A 179 -1.63 -3.51 18.07
CA GLU A 179 -1.85 -4.29 19.29
C GLU A 179 -1.83 -5.81 19.07
N SER A 180 -0.77 -6.34 18.46
CA SER A 180 -0.50 -7.79 18.52
C SER A 180 -0.28 -8.23 19.97
N LEU A 181 -0.80 -9.40 20.34
CA LEU A 181 -0.76 -9.92 21.70
C LEU A 181 0.61 -10.53 22.01
N ARG A 182 1.31 -10.01 23.04
CA ARG A 182 2.71 -10.35 23.28
C ARG A 182 2.88 -11.62 24.13
N ASN A 183 2.49 -11.59 25.40
CA ASN A 183 2.59 -12.76 26.31
C ASN A 183 1.25 -13.49 26.35
N SER A 184 0.79 -13.93 25.18
CA SER A 184 -0.49 -14.60 24.98
C SER A 184 -0.31 -16.12 24.87
N ILE A 185 -1.02 -16.76 23.97
CA ILE A 185 -1.15 -18.22 23.87
C ILE A 185 -0.14 -18.87 22.92
N HIS A 186 0.72 -18.11 22.24
CA HIS A 186 1.65 -18.65 21.25
C HIS A 186 2.62 -19.66 21.86
N GLU A 187 2.75 -20.86 21.25
CA GLU A 187 3.54 -21.99 21.79
C GLU A 187 5.03 -21.66 22.01
N LYS A 188 5.60 -20.77 21.19
CA LYS A 188 7.00 -20.31 21.31
C LYS A 188 7.20 -19.22 22.36
N GLY A 189 6.16 -18.87 23.13
CA GLY A 189 6.20 -17.84 24.15
C GLY A 189 5.93 -16.44 23.62
N ALA A 190 6.58 -15.41 24.18
CA ALA A 190 6.31 -14.02 23.86
C ALA A 190 6.48 -13.70 22.38
N HIS A 191 5.43 -13.15 21.76
CA HIS A 191 5.38 -12.69 20.37
C HIS A 191 5.02 -11.20 20.30
N GLY A 192 3.87 -10.80 19.80
CA GLY A 192 3.46 -9.40 19.73
C GLY A 192 4.02 -8.69 18.49
N TYR A 193 3.77 -9.24 17.31
CA TYR A 193 4.40 -8.82 16.06
C TYR A 193 3.45 -8.08 15.14
N GLY A 194 3.94 -6.98 14.52
CA GLY A 194 3.16 -6.17 13.58
C GLY A 194 2.89 -6.91 12.28
N GLY A 195 3.95 -7.30 11.55
CA GLY A 195 3.73 -8.01 10.30
C GLY A 195 5.00 -8.41 9.55
N ILE A 196 4.84 -9.34 8.59
CA ILE A 196 5.87 -9.72 7.62
C ILE A 196 5.46 -9.19 6.25
N PHE A 197 6.29 -8.32 5.68
CA PHE A 197 6.04 -7.66 4.39
C PHE A 197 7.10 -8.09 3.38
N GLY A 198 6.66 -8.53 2.21
CA GLY A 198 7.55 -8.99 1.17
C GLY A 198 6.82 -9.23 -0.15
N GLY A 199 7.53 -9.76 -1.14
CA GLY A 199 6.98 -10.18 -2.41
C GLY A 199 7.60 -9.48 -3.60
N LYS A 200 7.15 -9.86 -4.79
CA LYS A 200 7.57 -9.30 -6.07
C LYS A 200 6.58 -8.24 -6.53
N ASN A 201 7.04 -7.00 -6.63
CA ASN A 201 6.17 -5.84 -6.89
C ASN A 201 5.09 -5.70 -5.80
N ALA A 202 5.50 -5.39 -4.59
CA ALA A 202 4.63 -5.24 -3.42
C ALA A 202 4.73 -3.82 -2.86
N SER A 203 3.59 -3.16 -2.70
CA SER A 203 3.48 -1.81 -2.13
C SER A 203 2.76 -1.85 -0.79
N PHE A 204 3.36 -1.21 0.21
CA PHE A 204 2.79 -1.04 1.54
C PHE A 204 2.86 0.44 1.88
N HIS A 205 1.75 1.16 1.77
CA HIS A 205 1.79 2.60 1.91
C HIS A 205 0.62 3.19 2.69
N HIS A 206 0.88 4.33 3.34
CA HIS A 206 -0.09 5.05 4.16
C HIS A 206 -0.76 4.18 5.24
N ASN A 207 -0.03 3.21 5.80
CA ASN A 207 -0.51 2.36 6.87
C ASN A 207 -0.02 2.89 8.23
N LEU A 208 -0.77 2.62 9.28
CA LEU A 208 -0.38 2.80 10.67
C LEU A 208 -0.01 1.45 11.28
N LEU A 209 1.23 1.31 11.77
CA LEU A 209 1.67 0.20 12.61
C LEU A 209 1.87 0.72 14.03
N ALA A 210 1.12 0.23 15.02
CA ALA A 210 1.14 0.78 16.36
C ALA A 210 1.08 -0.29 17.46
N HIS A 211 1.87 -0.09 18.52
CA HIS A 211 1.87 -0.93 19.72
C HIS A 211 2.23 -2.40 19.46
N HIS A 212 3.37 -2.62 18.83
CA HIS A 212 3.94 -3.95 18.61
C HIS A 212 5.31 -4.10 19.28
N ASP A 213 5.59 -5.28 19.81
CA ASP A 213 6.93 -5.56 20.36
C ASP A 213 7.99 -5.48 19.25
N SER A 214 7.72 -6.08 18.11
CA SER A 214 8.64 -6.18 16.98
C SER A 214 7.90 -6.30 15.64
N ARG A 215 8.64 -6.44 14.53
CA ARG A 215 8.13 -6.60 13.16
C ARG A 215 7.23 -5.43 12.70
N ASN A 216 7.81 -4.21 12.70
CA ASN A 216 7.13 -2.99 12.25
C ASN A 216 7.67 -2.42 10.91
N PRO A 217 7.68 -3.17 9.81
CA PRO A 217 7.52 -4.62 9.70
C PRO A 217 8.85 -5.40 9.77
N ARG A 218 8.80 -6.76 9.79
CA ARG A 218 9.88 -7.59 9.25
C ARG A 218 9.77 -7.62 7.72
N LEU A 219 10.90 -7.52 7.04
CA LEU A 219 10.98 -7.61 5.58
C LEU A 219 11.36 -9.03 5.18
N GLY A 220 10.45 -9.73 4.46
CA GLY A 220 10.59 -11.13 4.12
C GLY A 220 10.65 -12.03 5.36
N GLU A 221 10.58 -13.32 5.21
CA GLU A 221 10.70 -14.25 6.33
C GLU A 221 12.10 -14.86 6.41
N SER A 222 12.60 -15.34 5.29
CA SER A 222 13.94 -15.91 5.18
C SER A 222 14.56 -15.61 3.82
N ALA A 223 15.86 -15.54 3.80
CA ALA A 223 16.61 -15.50 2.56
C ALA A 223 16.47 -16.84 1.82
N GLY A 224 16.40 -16.79 0.50
CA GLY A 224 16.21 -17.98 -0.33
C GLY A 224 14.77 -18.27 -0.73
N ASP A 225 13.85 -17.37 -0.42
CA ASP A 225 12.46 -17.39 -0.91
C ASP A 225 12.37 -17.38 -2.44
N ILE A 226 11.20 -17.71 -2.98
CA ILE A 226 10.96 -17.81 -4.43
C ILE A 226 11.30 -16.54 -5.22
N PHE A 227 11.28 -15.38 -4.57
CA PHE A 227 11.63 -14.09 -5.16
C PHE A 227 13.00 -13.58 -4.74
N ALA A 228 13.82 -14.39 -4.10
CA ALA A 228 15.16 -14.00 -3.65
C ALA A 228 15.95 -13.26 -4.75
N LEU A 229 16.54 -12.11 -4.41
CA LEU A 229 17.21 -11.17 -5.31
C LEU A 229 16.28 -10.43 -6.30
N THR A 230 15.02 -10.83 -6.46
CA THR A 230 14.03 -10.19 -7.35
C THR A 230 12.84 -9.58 -6.62
N ASP A 231 12.76 -9.75 -5.30
CA ASP A 231 11.80 -9.03 -4.47
C ASP A 231 11.92 -7.52 -4.70
N ALA A 232 10.77 -6.88 -4.84
CA ALA A 232 10.68 -5.44 -4.99
C ALA A 232 9.57 -4.93 -4.07
N VAL A 233 9.96 -4.36 -2.93
CA VAL A 233 9.05 -3.92 -1.88
C VAL A 233 9.17 -2.43 -1.68
N ASP A 234 8.05 -1.73 -1.75
CA ASP A 234 7.97 -0.29 -1.48
C ASP A 234 7.23 -0.03 -0.15
N LEU A 235 7.95 0.47 0.84
CA LEU A 235 7.40 1.01 2.08
C LEU A 235 7.38 2.53 1.99
N ARG A 236 6.19 3.12 1.85
CA ARG A 236 6.06 4.56 1.60
C ARG A 236 4.99 5.19 2.46
N ASN A 237 5.31 6.35 3.07
CA ASN A 237 4.33 7.13 3.83
C ASN A 237 3.60 6.36 4.95
N ASN A 238 4.23 5.29 5.49
CA ASN A 238 3.70 4.59 6.65
C ASN A 238 4.03 5.34 7.94
N VAL A 239 3.19 5.17 8.95
CA VAL A 239 3.40 5.67 10.30
C VAL A 239 3.69 4.50 11.22
N ILE A 240 4.80 4.56 11.94
CA ILE A 240 5.24 3.52 12.87
C ILE A 240 5.29 4.11 14.28
N TYR A 241 4.56 3.53 15.21
CA TYR A 241 4.42 4.05 16.56
C TYR A 241 4.65 2.98 17.64
N ASN A 242 5.33 3.37 18.72
CA ASN A 242 5.48 2.58 19.95
C ASN A 242 5.96 1.13 19.74
N TRP A 243 7.03 0.95 18.97
CA TRP A 243 7.74 -0.34 18.86
C TRP A 243 8.65 -0.56 20.08
N VAL A 244 8.80 -1.80 20.53
CA VAL A 244 9.69 -2.13 21.66
C VAL A 244 11.05 -2.63 21.15
N GLY A 245 11.07 -3.85 20.62
CA GLY A 245 12.31 -4.51 20.19
C GLY A 245 12.80 -4.01 18.83
N ASN A 246 11.95 -4.05 17.82
CA ASN A 246 12.31 -3.66 16.46
C ASN A 246 11.25 -2.77 15.80
N SER A 247 11.71 -1.69 15.16
CA SER A 247 11.00 -1.01 14.09
C SER A 247 10.98 -1.90 12.84
N CYS A 248 11.49 -1.46 11.69
CA CYS A 248 11.70 -2.30 10.53
C CYS A 248 12.99 -3.13 10.68
N TYR A 249 13.03 -4.37 10.14
CA TYR A 249 14.26 -5.17 10.04
C TYR A 249 14.15 -6.30 9.01
N GLY A 250 15.28 -6.95 8.69
CA GLY A 250 15.36 -8.06 7.76
C GLY A 250 15.74 -7.63 6.35
N GLY A 251 15.11 -8.21 5.35
CA GLY A 251 15.27 -7.88 3.94
C GLY A 251 16.46 -8.55 3.26
N GLU A 252 16.86 -9.71 3.74
CA GLU A 252 17.97 -10.51 3.21
C GLU A 252 17.79 -10.77 1.71
N GLY A 253 18.68 -10.24 0.87
CA GLY A 253 18.63 -10.41 -0.58
C GLY A 253 17.46 -9.73 -1.29
N MET A 254 16.73 -8.85 -0.62
CA MET A 254 15.59 -8.10 -1.17
C MET A 254 16.02 -6.75 -1.76
N ASN A 255 15.16 -6.16 -2.60
CA ASN A 255 15.26 -4.77 -3.05
C ASN A 255 14.12 -3.97 -2.44
N VAL A 256 14.42 -2.93 -1.67
CA VAL A 256 13.43 -2.25 -0.82
C VAL A 256 13.55 -0.73 -0.92
N ASN A 257 12.42 -0.04 -1.04
CA ASN A 257 12.31 1.38 -0.75
C ASN A 257 11.75 1.57 0.67
N ILE A 258 12.30 2.51 1.42
CA ILE A 258 11.70 3.05 2.66
C ILE A 258 11.69 4.57 2.52
N VAL A 259 10.53 5.13 2.15
CA VAL A 259 10.44 6.52 1.71
C VAL A 259 9.36 7.28 2.46
N ASN A 260 9.74 8.44 3.02
CA ASN A 260 8.83 9.37 3.68
C ASN A 260 7.90 8.70 4.71
N CYS A 261 8.39 7.69 5.43
CA CYS A 261 7.69 7.10 6.57
C CYS A 261 7.93 7.96 7.82
N TYR A 262 6.98 7.95 8.74
CA TYR A 262 7.04 8.69 10.00
C TYR A 262 7.18 7.73 11.17
N TYR A 263 8.32 7.75 11.84
CA TYR A 263 8.61 6.93 13.02
C TYR A 263 8.43 7.77 14.28
N LYS A 264 7.46 7.43 15.11
CA LYS A 264 7.18 8.13 16.37
C LYS A 264 7.41 7.20 17.55
N PRO A 265 8.51 7.36 18.31
CA PRO A 265 8.70 6.62 19.56
C PRO A 265 7.53 6.85 20.51
N GLY A 266 7.06 5.79 21.15
CA GLY A 266 6.04 5.82 22.18
C GLY A 266 6.60 5.38 23.54
N PRO A 267 5.73 5.23 24.56
CA PRO A 267 6.16 4.90 25.94
C PRO A 267 6.96 3.61 26.09
N GLY A 268 6.73 2.62 25.20
CA GLY A 268 7.42 1.33 25.19
C GLY A 268 8.71 1.31 24.36
N THR A 269 8.93 2.32 23.52
CA THR A 269 10.03 2.31 22.55
C THR A 269 11.39 2.39 23.24
N THR A 270 12.27 1.43 22.92
CA THR A 270 13.63 1.38 23.49
C THR A 270 14.71 1.82 22.51
N LYS A 271 14.51 1.66 21.21
CA LYS A 271 15.46 1.99 20.13
C LYS A 271 14.96 3.22 19.36
N THR A 272 14.99 4.36 20.00
CA THR A 272 14.34 5.60 19.55
C THR A 272 14.95 6.24 18.30
N SER A 273 16.16 5.83 17.89
CA SER A 273 16.85 6.39 16.70
C SER A 273 16.89 5.43 15.50
N ARG A 274 16.17 4.28 15.55
CA ARG A 274 16.28 3.25 14.52
C ARG A 274 15.09 3.24 13.56
N ILE A 275 15.37 3.49 12.28
CA ILE A 275 14.44 3.29 11.18
C ILE A 275 14.41 1.80 10.81
N ILE A 276 15.57 1.21 10.53
CA ILE A 276 15.70 -0.18 10.11
C ILE A 276 16.97 -0.84 10.64
N SER A 277 16.91 -2.16 10.82
CA SER A 277 18.06 -3.03 10.96
C SER A 277 18.14 -3.96 9.75
N ILE A 278 19.08 -3.70 8.84
CA ILE A 278 19.26 -4.49 7.63
C ILE A 278 19.94 -5.81 7.97
N ASP A 279 19.42 -6.90 7.45
CA ASP A 279 19.94 -8.24 7.71
C ASP A 279 20.68 -8.85 6.50
N LYS A 280 21.48 -9.85 6.81
CA LYS A 280 22.24 -10.64 5.85
C LYS A 280 22.10 -12.11 6.22
N ASN A 281 21.65 -12.91 5.29
CA ASN A 281 21.60 -14.34 5.53
C ASN A 281 23.03 -14.92 5.59
N THR A 282 23.31 -15.64 6.65
CA THR A 282 24.58 -16.35 6.84
C THR A 282 24.47 -17.87 6.64
N GLU A 283 23.27 -18.38 6.39
CA GLU A 283 23.08 -19.81 6.12
C GLU A 283 23.71 -20.19 4.78
N SER A 284 24.50 -21.27 4.79
CA SER A 284 25.09 -21.81 3.58
C SER A 284 24.06 -22.59 2.75
N GLY A 285 24.18 -22.53 1.43
CA GLY A 285 23.43 -23.40 0.52
C GLY A 285 22.13 -22.82 -0.05
N ASN A 286 21.79 -21.57 0.25
CA ASN A 286 20.69 -20.90 -0.43
C ASN A 286 21.17 -19.79 -1.40
N ALA A 287 20.27 -19.31 -2.28
CA ALA A 287 20.58 -18.38 -3.35
C ALA A 287 21.09 -17.01 -2.87
N VAL A 288 20.79 -16.62 -1.64
CA VAL A 288 21.15 -15.32 -1.06
C VAL A 288 22.14 -15.45 0.11
N SER A 289 22.84 -16.59 0.20
CA SER A 289 23.89 -16.77 1.21
C SER A 289 24.91 -15.63 1.15
N ASN A 290 25.23 -15.03 2.30
CA ASN A 290 26.11 -13.87 2.44
C ASN A 290 25.70 -12.62 1.63
N THR A 291 24.46 -12.51 1.18
CA THR A 291 23.97 -11.39 0.37
C THR A 291 23.17 -10.42 1.24
N TRP A 292 23.56 -9.14 1.21
CA TRP A 292 22.78 -8.06 1.80
C TRP A 292 21.53 -7.74 0.97
N GLY A 293 20.45 -7.33 1.62
CA GLY A 293 19.38 -6.61 0.96
C GLY A 293 19.87 -5.24 0.44
N LYS A 294 19.20 -4.74 -0.59
CA LYS A 294 19.49 -3.45 -1.23
C LYS A 294 18.38 -2.47 -0.95
N PHE A 295 18.72 -1.33 -0.37
CA PHE A 295 17.74 -0.39 0.16
C PHE A 295 17.92 1.01 -0.43
N TYR A 296 16.81 1.63 -0.82
CA TYR A 296 16.69 3.06 -0.99
C TYR A 296 15.93 3.63 0.20
N ILE A 297 16.61 4.42 1.04
CA ILE A 297 16.05 4.97 2.28
C ILE A 297 16.20 6.48 2.22
N ASN A 298 15.08 7.21 2.21
CA ASN A 298 15.09 8.66 2.04
C ASN A 298 13.84 9.34 2.58
N GLY A 299 14.02 10.54 3.15
CA GLY A 299 12.92 11.41 3.57
C GLY A 299 12.12 10.90 4.78
N ASN A 300 12.61 9.88 5.48
CA ASN A 300 11.94 9.39 6.67
C ASN A 300 12.16 10.32 7.85
N VAL A 301 11.10 10.60 8.59
CA VAL A 301 11.15 11.39 9.83
C VAL A 301 11.19 10.46 11.02
N LEU A 302 12.13 10.71 11.92
CA LEU A 302 12.21 10.04 13.21
C LEU A 302 11.96 11.06 14.32
N ALA A 303 10.75 11.11 14.82
CA ALA A 303 10.35 12.07 15.85
C ALA A 303 11.25 11.97 17.09
N GLY A 304 11.80 13.10 17.52
CA GLY A 304 12.74 13.16 18.64
C GLY A 304 14.21 12.86 18.27
N SER A 305 14.53 12.63 16.97
CA SER A 305 15.90 12.48 16.49
C SER A 305 16.14 13.26 15.20
N GLU A 306 16.49 14.52 15.34
CA GLU A 306 16.80 15.40 14.21
C GLU A 306 17.95 14.85 13.35
N VAL A 307 18.98 14.29 13.98
CA VAL A 307 20.13 13.71 13.26
C VAL A 307 19.73 12.53 12.38
N ALA A 308 18.84 11.64 12.85
CA ALA A 308 18.37 10.51 12.05
C ALA A 308 17.35 10.93 10.98
N THR A 309 16.62 12.01 11.22
CA THR A 309 15.72 12.62 10.22
C THR A 309 16.54 13.25 9.09
N ASN A 310 17.57 14.03 9.40
CA ASN A 310 18.38 14.74 8.41
C ASN A 310 19.29 13.80 7.61
N ASP A 311 19.78 12.73 8.23
CA ASP A 311 20.54 11.68 7.55
C ASP A 311 20.10 10.29 8.01
N ASN A 312 19.09 9.76 7.29
CA ASN A 312 18.52 8.45 7.59
C ASN A 312 19.56 7.34 7.56
N TRP A 313 20.52 7.41 6.63
CA TRP A 313 21.55 6.38 6.48
C TRP A 313 22.56 6.39 7.63
N MET A 314 23.10 7.54 7.98
CA MET A 314 24.15 7.62 9.00
C MET A 314 23.62 7.29 10.39
N TYR A 315 22.41 7.72 10.72
CA TYR A 315 21.91 7.68 12.10
C TYR A 315 20.66 6.82 12.31
N GLY A 316 19.95 6.44 11.24
CA GLY A 316 18.72 5.65 11.31
C GLY A 316 18.87 4.19 10.86
N VAL A 317 19.91 3.85 10.09
CA VAL A 317 20.13 2.50 9.59
C VAL A 317 21.11 1.74 10.49
N TYR A 318 20.73 0.52 10.84
CA TYR A 318 21.50 -0.40 11.66
C TYR A 318 21.72 -1.72 10.90
N ASN A 319 22.58 -2.53 11.47
CA ASN A 319 22.83 -3.88 10.98
C ASN A 319 22.73 -4.84 12.16
N GLN A 320 22.01 -5.91 12.02
CA GLN A 320 21.77 -6.86 13.11
C GLN A 320 23.04 -7.52 13.63
N PHE A 321 24.05 -7.73 12.78
CA PHE A 321 25.30 -8.35 13.18
C PHE A 321 26.24 -7.41 13.94
N ASN A 322 26.20 -6.11 13.65
CA ASN A 322 27.11 -5.09 14.20
C ASN A 322 26.43 -4.02 15.05
N SER A 323 25.20 -4.19 15.43
CA SER A 323 24.37 -3.29 16.24
C SER A 323 24.25 -1.83 15.77
N LYS A 324 25.22 -1.28 15.04
CA LYS A 324 25.18 0.08 14.47
C LYS A 324 25.80 0.13 13.09
N TYR A 325 25.18 0.90 12.19
CA TYR A 325 25.65 1.11 10.82
C TYR A 325 27.10 1.63 10.75
N ILE A 326 27.51 2.49 11.66
CA ILE A 326 28.87 3.03 11.69
C ILE A 326 29.94 1.96 11.77
N ASN A 327 29.65 0.80 12.36
CA ASN A 327 30.57 -0.32 12.51
C ASN A 327 30.63 -1.25 11.29
N VAL A 328 29.77 -1.02 10.32
CA VAL A 328 29.73 -1.84 9.07
C VAL A 328 30.84 -1.36 8.14
N SER A 329 31.51 -2.28 7.46
CA SER A 329 32.55 -1.94 6.49
C SER A 329 32.02 -1.06 5.36
N GLN A 330 32.87 -0.24 4.74
CA GLN A 330 32.45 0.59 3.61
C GLN A 330 31.97 -0.27 2.42
N THR A 331 32.54 -1.44 2.24
CA THR A 331 32.13 -2.42 1.23
C THR A 331 30.70 -2.89 1.47
N ASP A 332 30.36 -3.28 2.71
CA ASP A 332 29.00 -3.69 3.07
C ASP A 332 28.01 -2.53 2.99
N LYS A 333 28.42 -1.32 3.42
CA LYS A 333 27.58 -0.11 3.26
C LYS A 333 27.21 0.12 1.80
N ASN A 334 28.18 0.02 0.89
CA ASN A 334 27.96 0.19 -0.54
C ASN A 334 27.10 -0.94 -1.13
N ALA A 335 27.20 -2.15 -0.59
CA ALA A 335 26.38 -3.27 -1.03
C ALA A 335 24.91 -3.14 -0.64
N MET A 336 24.62 -2.51 0.50
CA MET A 336 23.25 -2.34 1.01
C MET A 336 22.51 -1.12 0.40
N ARG A 337 23.23 -0.09 -0.05
CA ARG A 337 22.63 1.20 -0.42
C ARG A 337 22.31 1.29 -1.91
N LEU A 338 21.04 1.59 -2.21
CA LEU A 338 20.59 2.08 -3.52
C LEU A 338 20.58 3.61 -3.51
N TRP A 339 21.07 4.21 -4.61
CA TRP A 339 21.10 5.67 -4.79
C TRP A 339 19.87 6.20 -5.51
N ILE A 340 19.11 5.32 -6.17
CA ILE A 340 17.83 5.60 -6.81
C ILE A 340 16.79 4.59 -6.33
N PRO A 341 15.52 5.01 -6.21
CA PRO A 341 14.47 4.09 -5.79
C PRO A 341 14.24 2.99 -6.85
N ILE A 342 13.82 1.82 -6.38
CA ILE A 342 13.22 0.81 -7.25
C ILE A 342 11.82 1.28 -7.69
N ASN A 343 11.23 0.61 -8.68
CA ASN A 343 9.85 0.85 -9.08
C ASN A 343 8.90 0.69 -7.87
N PHE A 344 7.97 1.62 -7.70
CA PHE A 344 7.04 1.68 -6.55
C PHE A 344 5.55 1.68 -6.94
N GLY A 345 5.22 1.33 -8.19
CA GLY A 345 3.84 1.09 -8.63
C GLY A 345 2.93 2.33 -8.61
N GLU A 346 3.47 3.53 -8.85
CA GLU A 346 2.68 4.78 -8.90
C GLU A 346 1.91 5.11 -7.62
N VAL A 347 2.61 5.28 -6.52
CA VAL A 347 2.05 5.73 -5.26
C VAL A 347 2.19 7.25 -5.11
N THR A 348 1.10 7.94 -4.79
CA THR A 348 1.12 9.35 -4.37
C THR A 348 2.03 9.50 -3.17
N THR A 349 3.09 10.30 -3.31
CA THR A 349 4.10 10.45 -2.27
C THR A 349 3.96 11.78 -1.57
N ASN A 350 3.63 11.77 -0.29
CA ASN A 350 3.58 12.94 0.60
C ASN A 350 4.93 13.12 1.33
N SER A 351 5.19 14.29 1.94
CA SER A 351 6.23 14.34 2.98
C SER A 351 5.81 13.46 4.16
N ALA A 352 6.78 13.04 4.97
CA ALA A 352 6.49 12.17 6.11
C ALA A 352 5.50 12.81 7.11
N GLU A 353 5.56 14.13 7.32
CA GLU A 353 4.68 14.88 8.21
C GLU A 353 3.25 14.96 7.65
N ILE A 354 3.11 15.18 6.35
CA ILE A 354 1.79 15.16 5.70
C ILE A 354 1.22 13.76 5.73
N ALA A 355 2.03 12.73 5.47
CA ALA A 355 1.62 11.35 5.58
C ALA A 355 1.16 11.00 7.00
N TYR A 356 1.89 11.46 8.03
CA TYR A 356 1.50 11.27 9.42
C TYR A 356 0.08 11.78 9.68
N THR A 357 -0.22 13.02 9.29
CA THR A 357 -1.56 13.60 9.47
C THR A 357 -2.62 12.80 8.72
N LYS A 358 -2.39 12.52 7.43
CA LYS A 358 -3.36 11.81 6.58
C LYS A 358 -3.62 10.38 7.06
N VAL A 359 -2.59 9.66 7.51
CA VAL A 359 -2.74 8.31 8.04
C VAL A 359 -3.58 8.32 9.30
N LEU A 360 -3.37 9.27 10.21
CA LEU A 360 -4.20 9.41 11.39
C LEU A 360 -5.66 9.75 11.04
N ASP A 361 -5.88 10.54 10.02
CA ASP A 361 -7.23 10.95 9.63
C ASP A 361 -7.98 9.82 8.90
N TYR A 362 -7.32 9.04 8.04
CA TYR A 362 -8.01 8.18 7.07
C TYR A 362 -7.70 6.68 7.14
N ALA A 363 -6.63 6.22 7.79
CA ALA A 363 -6.30 4.80 7.85
C ALA A 363 -7.31 3.98 8.67
N GLY A 364 -7.35 2.67 8.38
CA GLY A 364 -8.26 1.71 9.01
C GLY A 364 -9.65 1.68 8.36
N ALA A 365 -10.59 0.98 8.98
CA ALA A 365 -11.99 0.96 8.57
C ALA A 365 -12.66 2.32 8.87
N SER A 366 -12.16 3.37 8.22
CA SER A 366 -12.35 4.77 8.59
C SER A 366 -13.68 5.38 8.14
N LEU A 367 -14.52 4.65 7.39
CA LEU A 367 -15.87 5.09 7.09
C LEU A 367 -16.67 5.34 8.39
N THR A 368 -16.51 4.45 9.36
CA THR A 368 -16.94 4.65 10.75
C THR A 368 -15.92 3.94 11.65
N ARG A 369 -15.02 4.69 12.27
CA ARG A 369 -14.05 4.11 13.21
C ARG A 369 -14.71 3.64 14.49
N ASP A 370 -14.35 2.44 14.93
CA ASP A 370 -14.76 1.93 16.24
C ASP A 370 -13.88 2.50 17.38
N ALA A 371 -14.24 2.19 18.62
CA ALA A 371 -13.54 2.69 19.80
C ALA A 371 -12.07 2.25 19.86
N VAL A 372 -11.71 1.11 19.27
CA VAL A 372 -10.32 0.62 19.22
C VAL A 372 -9.51 1.49 18.28
N ASP A 373 -9.95 1.68 17.03
CA ASP A 373 -9.23 2.51 16.06
C ASP A 373 -9.11 3.96 16.54
N LEU A 374 -10.19 4.52 17.13
CA LEU A 374 -10.17 5.87 17.70
C LEU A 374 -9.13 6.01 18.82
N ARG A 375 -9.02 5.03 19.71
CA ARG A 375 -8.04 5.01 20.79
C ARG A 375 -6.62 4.90 20.25
N ILE A 376 -6.37 4.00 19.30
CA ILE A 376 -5.05 3.85 18.67
C ILE A 376 -4.61 5.17 18.03
N VAL A 377 -5.49 5.81 17.25
CA VAL A 377 -5.19 7.13 16.65
C VAL A 377 -4.93 8.19 17.71
N HIS A 378 -5.69 8.19 18.80
CA HIS A 378 -5.46 9.09 19.94
C HIS A 378 -4.08 8.87 20.57
N ASP A 379 -3.71 7.62 20.89
CA ASP A 379 -2.41 7.29 21.47
C ASP A 379 -1.26 7.73 20.56
N VAL A 380 -1.38 7.48 19.25
CA VAL A 380 -0.38 7.94 18.27
C VAL A 380 -0.30 9.46 18.24
N SER A 381 -1.43 10.16 18.20
CA SER A 381 -1.47 11.64 18.10
C SER A 381 -0.85 12.31 19.32
N THR A 382 -1.14 11.80 20.50
CA THR A 382 -0.65 12.35 21.80
C THR A 382 0.73 11.83 22.19
N GLY A 383 1.21 10.74 21.60
CA GLY A 383 2.48 10.10 21.99
C GLY A 383 2.38 9.32 23.30
N THR A 384 1.20 8.80 23.62
CA THR A 384 0.87 8.12 24.88
C THR A 384 0.47 6.65 24.65
N ALA A 385 0.12 5.95 25.71
CA ALA A 385 -0.58 4.69 25.68
C ALA A 385 -1.73 4.78 26.68
N THR A 386 -2.95 4.64 26.19
CA THR A 386 -4.16 4.69 27.05
C THR A 386 -4.13 3.57 28.09
N PHE A 387 -3.66 2.37 27.71
CA PHE A 387 -3.52 1.24 28.60
C PHE A 387 -2.06 0.99 28.93
N MET A 388 -1.72 1.03 30.20
CA MET A 388 -0.35 0.87 30.68
C MET A 388 -0.06 -0.55 31.19
N ASP A 389 -1.08 -1.37 31.40
CA ASP A 389 -1.01 -2.77 31.79
C ASP A 389 -1.54 -3.64 30.66
N GLY A 390 -0.75 -4.56 30.16
CA GLY A 390 -1.09 -5.46 29.06
C GLY A 390 -1.86 -6.71 29.48
N GLY A 391 -2.01 -6.95 30.79
CA GLY A 391 -2.78 -8.05 31.34
C GLY A 391 -1.96 -9.27 31.78
N ASN A 392 -0.78 -9.51 31.21
CA ASN A 392 0.11 -10.62 31.57
C ASN A 392 1.60 -10.22 31.51
N GLY A 393 1.93 -9.07 32.11
CA GLY A 393 3.30 -8.59 32.28
C GLY A 393 3.80 -7.61 31.22
N SER A 394 3.15 -7.45 30.07
CA SER A 394 3.45 -6.36 29.13
C SER A 394 2.91 -5.04 29.65
N THR A 395 3.53 -3.93 29.23
CA THR A 395 3.21 -2.60 29.73
C THR A 395 3.35 -1.56 28.62
N LYS A 396 2.92 -0.31 28.89
CA LYS A 396 3.19 0.86 28.04
C LYS A 396 2.60 0.75 26.63
N GLY A 397 1.37 0.25 26.52
CA GLY A 397 0.64 0.09 25.28
C GLY A 397 0.89 -1.24 24.55
N ILE A 398 1.83 -2.05 25.05
CA ILE A 398 1.97 -3.44 24.58
C ILE A 398 1.04 -4.30 25.42
N ILE A 399 0.20 -5.09 24.77
CA ILE A 399 -0.81 -5.89 25.43
C ILE A 399 -0.58 -7.39 25.23
N ASP A 400 -1.12 -8.17 26.15
CA ASP A 400 -1.00 -9.64 26.17
C ASP A 400 -2.33 -10.31 25.82
N THR A 401 -3.42 -9.61 26.06
CA THR A 401 -4.79 -10.05 25.77
C THR A 401 -5.66 -8.83 25.41
N GLN A 402 -6.60 -8.99 24.49
CA GLN A 402 -7.56 -7.95 24.15
C GLN A 402 -8.45 -7.57 25.34
N SER A 403 -8.61 -8.46 26.31
CA SER A 403 -9.39 -8.18 27.52
C SER A 403 -8.79 -7.06 28.36
N ALA A 404 -7.46 -6.88 28.35
CA ALA A 404 -6.77 -5.80 29.06
C ALA A 404 -7.15 -4.39 28.52
N VAL A 405 -7.66 -4.33 27.29
CA VAL A 405 -8.07 -3.07 26.63
C VAL A 405 -9.58 -2.98 26.38
N GLY A 406 -10.37 -3.82 27.07
CA GLY A 406 -11.84 -3.80 27.00
C GLY A 406 -12.46 -4.74 25.98
N GLY A 407 -11.65 -5.50 25.21
CA GLY A 407 -12.15 -6.47 24.23
C GLY A 407 -12.85 -5.85 23.02
N TRP A 408 -13.66 -6.63 22.35
CA TRP A 408 -14.37 -6.22 21.14
C TRP A 408 -15.46 -5.20 21.45
N PRO A 409 -15.43 -4.01 20.85
CA PRO A 409 -16.50 -3.04 21.03
C PRO A 409 -17.80 -3.55 20.39
N MET A 410 -18.93 -3.18 21.00
CA MET A 410 -20.22 -3.43 20.39
C MET A 410 -20.39 -2.47 19.19
N LEU A 411 -20.40 -3.02 17.99
CA LEU A 411 -20.66 -2.27 16.77
C LEU A 411 -22.16 -1.98 16.66
N LYS A 412 -22.51 -0.72 16.47
CA LYS A 412 -23.90 -0.29 16.29
C LYS A 412 -24.43 -0.78 14.96
N SER A 413 -25.55 -1.48 14.98
CA SER A 413 -26.26 -1.87 13.77
C SER A 413 -27.16 -0.76 13.28
N ALA A 414 -27.33 -0.68 11.98
CA ALA A 414 -28.33 0.15 11.33
C ALA A 414 -29.11 -0.68 10.31
N GLU A 415 -30.29 -0.21 9.93
CA GLU A 415 -31.06 -0.84 8.87
C GLU A 415 -30.34 -0.67 7.52
N ALA A 416 -30.24 -1.75 6.76
CA ALA A 416 -29.66 -1.69 5.42
C ALA A 416 -30.58 -0.90 4.48
N PRO A 417 -30.03 -0.07 3.60
CA PRO A 417 -30.84 0.61 2.57
C PRO A 417 -31.63 -0.40 1.74
N THR A 418 -32.86 -0.05 1.35
CA THR A 418 -33.68 -0.89 0.48
C THR A 418 -32.95 -1.16 -0.84
N ASP A 419 -33.05 -2.39 -1.32
CA ASP A 419 -32.44 -2.91 -2.57
C ASP A 419 -33.42 -3.97 -3.07
N THR A 420 -34.34 -3.53 -3.95
CA THR A 420 -35.56 -4.29 -4.32
C THR A 420 -35.24 -5.49 -5.22
N ASP A 421 -34.28 -5.37 -6.11
CA ASP A 421 -33.91 -6.43 -7.06
C ASP A 421 -32.69 -7.24 -6.63
N SER A 422 -32.09 -6.86 -5.48
CA SER A 422 -30.98 -7.57 -4.84
C SER A 422 -29.69 -7.60 -5.67
N ASP A 423 -29.39 -6.51 -6.37
CA ASP A 423 -28.18 -6.34 -7.17
C ASP A 423 -27.02 -5.69 -6.41
N GLY A 424 -27.27 -5.27 -5.14
CA GLY A 424 -26.30 -4.68 -4.23
C GLY A 424 -26.26 -3.16 -4.27
N ILE A 425 -27.04 -2.50 -5.10
CA ILE A 425 -27.23 -1.05 -5.17
C ILE A 425 -28.50 -0.68 -4.39
N SER A 426 -28.52 0.45 -3.73
CA SER A 426 -29.75 0.87 -3.02
C SER A 426 -30.73 1.57 -3.96
N ASP A 427 -32.04 1.29 -3.79
CA ASP A 427 -33.15 1.88 -4.56
C ASP A 427 -33.05 3.41 -4.70
N ASN A 428 -32.68 4.08 -3.61
CA ASN A 428 -32.55 5.53 -3.57
C ASN A 428 -31.41 6.03 -4.47
N TRP A 429 -30.28 5.33 -4.43
CA TRP A 429 -29.12 5.69 -5.25
C TRP A 429 -29.38 5.40 -6.74
N GLU A 430 -30.02 4.27 -7.05
CA GLU A 430 -30.40 3.93 -8.42
C GLU A 430 -31.35 4.99 -9.00
N THR A 431 -32.40 5.33 -8.26
CA THR A 431 -33.35 6.38 -8.66
C THR A 431 -32.63 7.72 -8.92
N ALA A 432 -31.69 8.10 -8.04
CA ALA A 432 -30.93 9.34 -8.17
C ALA A 432 -29.97 9.34 -9.39
N ASN A 433 -29.52 8.16 -9.83
CA ASN A 433 -28.56 7.99 -10.92
C ASN A 433 -29.21 7.44 -12.22
N GLY A 434 -30.54 7.39 -12.28
CA GLY A 434 -31.27 7.01 -13.49
C GLY A 434 -31.25 5.51 -13.82
N LEU A 435 -31.00 4.66 -12.81
CA LEU A 435 -31.06 3.20 -12.91
C LEU A 435 -32.48 2.70 -12.56
N ASN A 436 -32.74 1.44 -12.85
CA ASN A 436 -34.03 0.81 -12.59
C ASN A 436 -33.95 -0.17 -11.42
N LYS A 437 -34.38 0.24 -10.24
CA LYS A 437 -34.40 -0.51 -8.97
C LYS A 437 -35.15 -1.87 -8.99
N THR A 438 -35.67 -2.28 -10.13
CA THR A 438 -36.31 -3.60 -10.33
C THR A 438 -35.61 -4.41 -11.43
N ASN A 439 -34.43 -4.00 -11.88
CA ASN A 439 -33.66 -4.64 -12.94
C ASN A 439 -32.24 -4.97 -12.49
N ASN A 440 -32.03 -6.09 -11.86
CA ASN A 440 -30.74 -6.52 -11.34
C ASN A 440 -29.61 -6.69 -12.37
N ASN A 441 -29.88 -6.51 -13.67
CA ASN A 441 -28.86 -6.62 -14.71
C ASN A 441 -28.15 -5.28 -14.97
N ASP A 442 -28.69 -4.16 -14.52
CA ASP A 442 -28.05 -2.87 -14.78
C ASP A 442 -26.88 -2.57 -13.85
N ALA A 443 -26.74 -3.26 -12.71
CA ALA A 443 -25.57 -3.20 -11.84
C ALA A 443 -24.24 -3.44 -12.57
N GLN A 444 -24.24 -4.30 -13.57
CA GLN A 444 -23.03 -4.64 -14.33
C GLN A 444 -22.83 -3.76 -15.58
N LEU A 445 -23.79 -2.90 -15.90
CA LEU A 445 -23.65 -1.92 -16.97
C LEU A 445 -22.72 -0.77 -16.52
N LYS A 446 -22.26 0.02 -17.49
CA LYS A 446 -21.40 1.17 -17.26
C LYS A 446 -22.11 2.46 -17.68
N THR A 447 -23.34 2.63 -17.24
CA THR A 447 -24.20 3.72 -17.71
C THR A 447 -24.12 5.00 -16.88
N VAL A 448 -23.61 4.91 -15.63
CA VAL A 448 -23.52 6.06 -14.73
C VAL A 448 -22.29 6.91 -15.05
N ASP A 449 -21.09 6.31 -15.13
CA ASP A 449 -19.83 7.05 -15.38
C ASP A 449 -19.15 6.66 -16.69
N GLY A 450 -19.64 5.63 -17.38
CA GLY A 450 -19.04 5.11 -18.61
C GLY A 450 -17.76 4.30 -18.43
N VAL A 451 -17.25 4.18 -17.21
CA VAL A 451 -15.93 3.60 -16.87
C VAL A 451 -16.07 2.33 -16.04
N TYR A 452 -16.60 2.48 -14.84
CA TYR A 452 -16.83 1.38 -13.90
C TYR A 452 -18.22 0.75 -14.09
N PRO A 453 -18.43 -0.54 -13.77
CA PRO A 453 -19.78 -1.08 -13.56
C PRO A 453 -20.56 -0.24 -12.53
N ASN A 454 -21.87 -0.09 -12.74
CA ASN A 454 -22.69 0.75 -11.88
C ASN A 454 -22.62 0.36 -10.40
N ILE A 455 -22.54 -0.94 -10.10
CA ILE A 455 -22.29 -1.42 -8.73
C ILE A 455 -20.96 -0.87 -8.17
N GLU A 456 -19.89 -0.85 -8.94
CA GLU A 456 -18.61 -0.30 -8.46
C GLU A 456 -18.68 1.22 -8.29
N VAL A 457 -19.42 1.94 -9.15
CA VAL A 457 -19.67 3.39 -8.97
C VAL A 457 -20.40 3.63 -7.66
N TYR A 458 -21.43 2.82 -7.36
CA TYR A 458 -22.13 2.87 -6.08
C TYR A 458 -21.20 2.61 -4.89
N LEU A 459 -20.43 1.51 -4.92
CA LEU A 459 -19.49 1.16 -3.85
C LEU A 459 -18.46 2.27 -3.58
N ASN A 460 -17.99 2.92 -4.64
CA ASN A 460 -17.02 4.01 -4.55
C ASN A 460 -17.65 5.32 -4.04
N SER A 461 -18.93 5.58 -4.37
CA SER A 461 -19.64 6.74 -3.89
C SER A 461 -19.82 6.74 -2.36
N LEU A 462 -19.91 5.57 -1.72
CA LEU A 462 -20.02 5.43 -0.27
C LEU A 462 -18.79 5.95 0.48
N VAL A 463 -17.64 6.02 -0.17
CA VAL A 463 -16.34 6.41 0.43
C VAL A 463 -15.67 7.57 -0.29
N SER A 464 -16.37 8.24 -1.21
CA SER A 464 -15.81 9.31 -2.05
C SER A 464 -15.20 10.45 -1.23
N ALA A 465 -15.85 10.87 -0.15
CA ALA A 465 -15.33 11.93 0.72
C ALA A 465 -13.98 11.56 1.39
N ILE A 466 -13.76 10.30 1.73
CA ILE A 466 -12.47 9.83 2.26
C ILE A 466 -11.40 9.94 1.17
N ILE A 467 -11.68 9.41 -0.02
CA ILE A 467 -10.74 9.36 -1.14
C ILE A 467 -10.37 10.77 -1.62
N GLU A 468 -11.33 11.66 -1.73
CA GLU A 468 -11.13 13.07 -2.14
C GLU A 468 -10.23 13.82 -1.16
N ASN A 469 -10.41 13.63 0.13
CA ASN A 469 -9.61 14.28 1.16
C ASN A 469 -8.20 13.67 1.29
N GLN A 470 -8.06 12.38 1.06
CA GLN A 470 -6.74 11.72 1.02
C GLN A 470 -5.87 12.26 -0.12
N ASN A 471 -6.46 12.37 -1.31
CA ASN A 471 -5.77 12.76 -2.52
C ASN A 471 -6.61 13.77 -3.32
N PRO A 472 -6.69 15.04 -2.90
CA PRO A 472 -7.57 16.04 -3.50
C PRO A 472 -7.30 16.33 -5.00
N ASN A 473 -6.25 15.73 -5.56
CA ASN A 473 -5.94 15.79 -6.99
C ASN A 473 -6.38 14.54 -7.76
N GLN A 474 -6.95 13.53 -7.11
CA GLN A 474 -7.57 12.40 -7.78
C GLN A 474 -9.04 12.75 -8.04
N ILE A 475 -9.42 12.82 -9.32
CA ILE A 475 -10.79 13.13 -9.74
C ILE A 475 -11.68 11.92 -9.40
N THR A 476 -12.61 12.11 -8.48
CA THR A 476 -13.67 11.16 -8.18
C THR A 476 -14.91 11.56 -8.98
N GLY A 477 -15.30 10.76 -9.94
CA GLY A 477 -16.61 10.85 -10.61
C GLY A 477 -16.65 11.64 -11.92
N SER A 478 -17.37 11.10 -12.85
CA SER A 478 -18.06 11.57 -14.06
C SER A 478 -17.39 12.53 -15.06
N SER A 479 -16.12 12.81 -14.96
CA SER A 479 -15.34 13.35 -16.09
C SER A 479 -13.86 12.98 -15.93
N PHE A 480 -13.51 11.73 -16.27
CA PHE A 480 -12.12 11.39 -16.52
C PHE A 480 -11.70 12.02 -17.87
N GLU A 481 -11.44 13.31 -17.86
CA GLU A 481 -10.38 13.80 -18.74
C GLU A 481 -9.07 13.34 -18.09
N TYR A 482 -8.50 12.25 -18.57
CA TYR A 482 -7.11 11.91 -18.38
C TYR A 482 -6.27 13.05 -18.99
N LYS A 483 -6.09 14.13 -18.24
CA LYS A 483 -4.87 14.90 -18.38
C LYS A 483 -3.80 14.05 -17.72
N THR A 484 -3.08 13.25 -18.52
CA THR A 484 -1.69 12.96 -18.19
C THR A 484 -1.12 14.29 -17.72
N LYS A 485 -0.80 14.44 -16.43
CA LYS A 485 0.10 15.51 -16.03
C LYS A 485 1.38 15.16 -16.77
N GLU A 486 1.52 15.74 -17.96
CA GLU A 486 2.82 15.79 -18.61
C GLU A 486 3.77 16.27 -17.51
N ASN A 487 4.86 15.56 -17.31
CA ASN A 487 5.91 16.05 -16.43
C ASN A 487 6.18 17.50 -16.88
N PRO A 488 5.92 18.51 -16.05
CA PRO A 488 6.06 19.89 -16.48
C PRO A 488 7.52 20.21 -16.85
N LEU A 489 8.45 19.34 -16.51
CA LEU A 489 9.84 19.40 -16.86
C LEU A 489 10.07 18.75 -18.22
N LYS A 490 10.50 19.53 -19.21
CA LYS A 490 10.96 19.03 -20.51
C LYS A 490 12.47 19.19 -20.59
N VAL A 491 13.16 18.13 -20.99
CA VAL A 491 14.61 18.09 -21.09
C VAL A 491 15.00 17.38 -22.38
N PHE A 492 15.84 18.04 -23.20
CA PHE A 492 16.47 17.39 -24.34
C PHE A 492 17.83 18.02 -24.67
N PHE A 493 18.74 17.23 -25.22
CA PHE A 493 20.02 17.73 -25.73
C PHE A 493 19.91 18.01 -27.23
N ASN A 494 20.26 19.23 -27.61
CA ASN A 494 20.28 19.63 -29.02
C ASN A 494 21.72 19.46 -29.55
N TYR A 495 21.94 18.45 -30.34
CA TYR A 495 23.26 18.13 -30.92
C TYR A 495 23.77 19.16 -31.91
N ASN A 496 22.87 19.95 -32.57
CA ASN A 496 23.27 20.99 -33.52
C ASN A 496 23.81 22.23 -32.82
N THR A 497 23.33 22.53 -31.63
CA THR A 497 23.75 23.70 -30.83
C THR A 497 24.65 23.31 -29.66
N GLU A 498 24.84 22.01 -29.41
CA GLU A 498 25.58 21.45 -28.28
C GLU A 498 25.07 21.97 -26.92
N LYS A 499 23.75 22.15 -26.81
CA LYS A 499 23.13 22.68 -25.60
C LYS A 499 22.08 21.74 -25.02
N LEU A 500 22.07 21.65 -23.68
CA LEU A 500 20.99 21.08 -22.91
C LEU A 500 19.85 22.08 -22.81
N ASN A 501 18.67 21.75 -23.34
CA ASN A 501 17.48 22.56 -23.27
C ASN A 501 16.59 22.05 -22.16
N ILE A 502 16.16 22.94 -21.27
CA ILE A 502 15.34 22.66 -20.12
C ILE A 502 14.20 23.67 -20.08
N SER A 503 12.97 23.20 -19.96
CA SER A 503 11.81 24.06 -19.72
C SER A 503 10.90 23.46 -18.66
N HIS A 504 10.25 24.36 -17.91
CA HIS A 504 9.31 24.00 -16.84
C HIS A 504 8.20 25.07 -16.77
N ILE A 505 7.02 24.71 -16.29
CA ILE A 505 5.89 25.65 -16.15
C ILE A 505 6.09 26.72 -15.07
N ARG A 506 7.06 26.50 -14.17
CA ARG A 506 7.44 27.42 -13.09
C ARG A 506 8.90 27.81 -13.20
N LYS A 507 9.27 28.86 -12.49
CA LYS A 507 10.64 29.36 -12.44
C LYS A 507 11.57 28.31 -11.81
N ILE A 508 12.63 27.98 -12.53
CA ILE A 508 13.66 27.05 -12.09
C ILE A 508 14.69 27.81 -11.27
N GLU A 509 14.99 27.38 -10.06
CA GLU A 509 16.03 27.98 -9.21
C GLU A 509 17.36 27.22 -9.27
N LYS A 510 17.31 25.92 -9.47
CA LYS A 510 18.49 25.04 -9.52
C LYS A 510 18.31 23.94 -10.55
N ILE A 511 19.38 23.63 -11.25
CA ILE A 511 19.47 22.51 -12.19
C ILE A 511 20.67 21.66 -11.81
N GLN A 512 20.47 20.34 -11.75
CA GLN A 512 21.47 19.35 -11.42
C GLN A 512 21.45 18.23 -12.46
N LEU A 513 22.62 17.77 -12.89
CA LEU A 513 22.79 16.66 -13.81
C LEU A 513 23.51 15.52 -13.08
N TYR A 514 22.92 14.35 -13.10
CA TYR A 514 23.46 13.16 -12.47
C TYR A 514 23.73 12.05 -13.48
N SER A 515 24.78 11.27 -13.22
CA SER A 515 24.95 9.97 -13.85
C SER A 515 23.92 8.97 -13.31
N ILE A 516 23.65 7.88 -14.03
CA ILE A 516 22.74 6.82 -13.56
C ILE A 516 23.16 6.25 -12.18
N PRO A 517 24.45 6.07 -11.85
CA PRO A 517 24.85 5.68 -10.50
C PRO A 517 24.63 6.75 -9.42
N GLY A 518 24.11 7.94 -9.75
CA GLY A 518 23.78 9.01 -8.80
C GLY A 518 24.90 10.00 -8.52
N THR A 519 26.00 10.00 -9.29
CA THR A 519 27.05 11.01 -9.15
C THR A 519 26.59 12.34 -9.73
N LEU A 520 26.68 13.42 -8.96
CA LEU A 520 26.43 14.78 -9.45
C LEU A 520 27.56 15.18 -10.41
N LEU A 521 27.21 15.44 -11.66
CA LEU A 521 28.14 15.82 -12.73
C LEU A 521 28.18 17.33 -13.00
N TYR A 522 27.04 18.01 -12.80
CA TYR A 522 26.91 19.42 -13.07
C TYR A 522 25.80 20.02 -12.22
N GLU A 523 26.02 21.22 -11.70
CA GLU A 523 25.00 22.00 -10.97
C GLU A 523 25.09 23.46 -11.36
N VAL A 524 23.93 24.08 -11.58
CA VAL A 524 23.85 25.53 -11.86
C VAL A 524 22.60 26.12 -11.22
N LYS A 525 22.71 27.34 -10.73
CA LYS A 525 21.58 28.17 -10.32
C LYS A 525 20.88 28.74 -11.54
N ALA A 526 19.57 28.79 -11.49
CA ALA A 526 18.70 29.26 -12.56
C ALA A 526 17.74 30.33 -12.02
N ASN A 527 17.06 31.01 -12.91
CA ASN A 527 16.06 32.03 -12.55
C ASN A 527 15.03 32.25 -13.68
N ASN A 528 14.79 31.24 -14.50
CA ASN A 528 13.90 31.30 -15.67
C ASN A 528 13.05 30.03 -15.77
N ILE A 529 11.99 30.10 -16.57
CA ILE A 529 11.15 28.95 -16.91
C ILE A 529 11.73 28.10 -18.06
N GLU A 530 12.62 28.70 -18.87
CA GLU A 530 13.32 28.00 -19.97
C GLU A 530 14.80 28.38 -19.95
N MET A 531 15.66 27.40 -20.20
CA MET A 531 17.11 27.58 -20.22
C MET A 531 17.78 26.71 -21.28
N GLN A 532 18.85 27.27 -21.83
CA GLN A 532 19.81 26.55 -22.67
C GLN A 532 21.17 26.59 -22.00
N LEU A 533 21.69 25.44 -21.68
CA LEU A 533 22.93 25.30 -20.90
C LEU A 533 24.02 24.59 -21.72
N HIS A 534 25.22 25.12 -21.69
CA HIS A 534 26.40 24.36 -22.03
C HIS A 534 26.75 23.46 -20.82
N ILE A 535 26.77 22.16 -21.03
CA ILE A 535 27.16 21.18 -20.02
C ILE A 535 28.54 20.63 -20.34
N PRO A 536 29.29 20.10 -19.35
CA PRO A 536 30.53 19.41 -19.61
C PRO A 536 30.36 18.27 -20.64
N PRO A 537 31.38 17.93 -21.43
CA PRO A 537 31.31 16.78 -22.33
C PRO A 537 30.90 15.51 -21.59
N LEU A 538 29.87 14.85 -22.08
CA LEU A 538 29.36 13.59 -21.52
C LEU A 538 29.75 12.43 -22.45
N HIS A 539 29.78 11.23 -21.88
CA HIS A 539 29.81 10.02 -22.69
C HIS A 539 28.41 9.66 -23.18
N LYS A 540 28.30 8.99 -24.35
CA LYS A 540 27.00 8.47 -24.79
C LYS A 540 26.38 7.58 -23.69
N GLY A 541 25.14 7.89 -23.31
CA GLY A 541 24.49 7.19 -22.23
C GLY A 541 23.25 7.87 -21.71
N MET A 542 22.74 7.34 -20.60
CA MET A 542 21.59 7.93 -19.90
C MET A 542 22.03 8.71 -18.67
N TYR A 543 21.35 9.82 -18.43
CA TYR A 543 21.57 10.73 -17.32
C TYR A 543 20.23 11.14 -16.71
N ILE A 544 20.25 11.73 -15.52
CA ILE A 544 19.07 12.30 -14.87
C ILE A 544 19.30 13.80 -14.71
N VAL A 545 18.42 14.60 -15.28
CA VAL A 545 18.34 16.03 -15.01
C VAL A 545 17.31 16.25 -13.91
N ARG A 546 17.74 16.90 -12.83
CA ARG A 546 16.88 17.29 -11.72
C ARG A 546 16.83 18.80 -11.62
N ILE A 547 15.63 19.35 -11.44
CA ILE A 547 15.47 20.79 -11.16
C ILE A 547 14.81 21.00 -9.81
N GLN A 548 15.02 22.19 -9.24
CA GLN A 548 14.25 22.73 -8.12
C GLN A 548 13.53 23.99 -8.61
N ASP A 549 12.21 24.07 -8.39
CA ASP A 549 11.41 25.25 -8.73
C ASP A 549 11.43 26.31 -7.61
N ASP A 550 10.78 27.46 -7.85
CA ASP A 550 10.64 28.57 -6.93
C ASP A 550 9.81 28.27 -5.66
N GLU A 551 9.08 27.16 -5.63
CA GLU A 551 8.40 26.63 -4.45
C GLU A 551 9.19 25.52 -3.75
N LYS A 552 10.48 25.36 -4.10
CA LYS A 552 11.39 24.36 -3.55
C LYS A 552 11.01 22.91 -3.87
N ARG A 553 10.14 22.66 -4.85
CA ARG A 553 9.79 21.32 -5.30
C ARG A 553 10.83 20.82 -6.30
N TYR A 554 11.03 19.50 -6.30
CA TYR A 554 11.98 18.85 -7.19
C TYR A 554 11.26 18.08 -8.30
N TYR A 555 11.77 18.20 -9.51
CA TYR A 555 11.35 17.44 -10.68
C TYR A 555 12.56 16.78 -11.31
N SER A 556 12.38 15.60 -11.88
CA SER A 556 13.47 14.88 -12.54
C SER A 556 13.00 14.34 -13.87
N GLU A 557 13.89 14.37 -14.86
CA GLU A 557 13.63 13.85 -16.20
C GLU A 557 14.87 13.11 -16.71
N LYS A 558 14.63 12.13 -17.55
CA LYS A 558 15.67 11.32 -18.18
C LYS A 558 16.25 12.04 -19.38
N LEU A 559 17.55 12.15 -19.42
CA LEU A 559 18.30 12.64 -20.58
C LEU A 559 19.03 11.49 -21.25
N VAL A 560 18.82 11.29 -22.54
CA VAL A 560 19.65 10.42 -23.38
C VAL A 560 20.63 11.31 -24.14
N TYR A 561 21.94 11.06 -23.92
CA TYR A 561 23.03 11.83 -24.53
C TYR A 561 23.86 10.96 -25.46
#